data_9552105309160813e09aaf2afd966c48
#
_entry.id   9552105309160813e09aaf2afd966c48
#
_cell.length_a   1.000
_cell.length_b   1.000
_cell.length_c   1.000
_cell.angle_alpha   90.00
_cell.angle_beta   90.00
_cell.angle_gamma   90.00
#
_symmetry.space_group_name_H-M   'P 1'
#
loop_
_entity.id
_entity.type
_entity.pdbx_description
1 polymer ?
#
loop_
_entity_poly.entity_id
_entity_poly.type
_entity_poly.pdbx_seq_one_letter_code
_entity_poly.pdbx_strand_id
1 'polypeptide(L)'
;MVAVCAALLAPLLSASGAQAAPVTVLNGTQYATTSGDPVHAHGGGVIKVGAYYYWFGENRNADNTFRYVSAYRSKDLKSWEFRRHVLTQATDPELAKANIERPKVLYNQRTKQFVMWMHKENGTDYGEARAAVATSPTVDGDYTWRGSFRPLGQHMSRDITLFQDNDGTGYMVSAARENYDLQIYRLTDDYTGVASLVANPWPGGHREAPALFKRGNVYFMLTSGATGWNPNQQKYATATDLAGPWTEMANIGDATAYGSQTAYVLPVQGDGATSYLYLGDRWGNSFGGKVNDSRYVWLPLSFPTSRTMTMDWYPQLAIDTEAGTVTGSGGPYRTLMARHSGKCADITSASQTDGTAAVQYTCNGGGNQLFWSKDAGGGYVQLVARHSSQCLTVSGGSADDGAKVVQSACGAGANQQWQATDAGDGYVRLTSRSSGKCLDVADESTADKAAIVQWTCTGGANQQWRRG
;
A
#
# COMPACT_ATOMS: atom_id res chain seq x y z
N MET A 1 -39.57 58.88 -37.25
CA MET A 1 -39.46 57.42 -37.13
C MET A 1 -38.12 57.10 -36.51
N VAL A 2 -38.17 56.75 -35.23
CA VAL A 2 -36.97 56.35 -34.48
C VAL A 2 -37.00 54.84 -34.38
N ALA A 3 -36.00 54.15 -34.96
CA ALA A 3 -35.87 52.71 -34.88
C ALA A 3 -35.08 52.36 -33.61
N VAL A 4 -35.76 51.60 -32.70
CA VAL A 4 -35.14 51.04 -31.49
C VAL A 4 -34.59 49.66 -31.84
N CYS A 5 -33.24 49.53 -31.87
CA CYS A 5 -32.55 48.24 -31.93
C CYS A 5 -32.57 47.59 -30.55
N ALA A 6 -33.35 46.52 -30.34
CA ALA A 6 -33.28 45.64 -29.19
C ALA A 6 -32.11 44.67 -29.35
N ALA A 7 -31.07 44.80 -28.54
CA ALA A 7 -29.98 43.82 -28.45
C ALA A 7 -30.45 42.64 -27.59
N LEU A 8 -30.56 41.47 -28.20
CA LEU A 8 -30.78 40.16 -27.49
C LEU A 8 -29.43 39.74 -26.85
N LEU A 9 -29.37 39.85 -25.53
CA LEU A 9 -28.35 39.16 -24.71
C LEU A 9 -28.71 37.69 -24.56
N ALA A 10 -27.98 36.82 -25.28
CA ALA A 10 -28.02 35.39 -25.03
C ALA A 10 -27.23 35.07 -23.75
N PRO A 11 -27.77 34.28 -22.81
CA PRO A 11 -27.01 33.84 -21.65
C PRO A 11 -25.94 32.86 -22.11
N LEU A 12 -24.66 33.17 -21.79
CA LEU A 12 -23.57 32.21 -21.88
C LEU A 12 -23.78 31.12 -20.81
N LEU A 13 -24.35 30.01 -21.23
CA LEU A 13 -24.32 28.77 -20.45
C LEU A 13 -22.84 28.32 -20.35
N SER A 14 -22.21 28.59 -19.23
CA SER A 14 -20.97 27.94 -18.85
C SER A 14 -21.24 26.45 -18.75
N ALA A 15 -20.77 25.66 -19.71
CA ALA A 15 -20.70 24.21 -19.57
C ALA A 15 -19.80 23.91 -18.38
N SER A 16 -20.38 23.57 -17.23
CA SER A 16 -19.63 22.90 -16.17
C SER A 16 -19.08 21.61 -16.76
N GLY A 17 -17.76 21.54 -16.95
CA GLY A 17 -17.11 20.30 -17.33
C GLY A 17 -17.56 19.19 -16.40
N ALA A 18 -18.02 18.07 -16.95
CA ALA A 18 -18.38 16.91 -16.14
C ALA A 18 -17.14 16.51 -15.32
N GLN A 19 -17.21 16.63 -14.00
CA GLN A 19 -16.17 16.15 -13.09
C GLN A 19 -15.95 14.66 -13.34
N ALA A 20 -14.69 14.24 -13.49
CA ALA A 20 -14.39 12.83 -13.69
C ALA A 20 -14.87 12.02 -12.47
N ALA A 21 -15.52 10.89 -12.72
CA ALA A 21 -15.97 10.03 -11.62
C ALA A 21 -14.79 9.47 -10.84
N PRO A 22 -14.90 9.31 -9.50
CA PRO A 22 -13.87 8.71 -8.69
C PRO A 22 -13.46 7.35 -9.22
N VAL A 23 -12.15 7.06 -9.25
CA VAL A 23 -11.64 5.73 -9.64
C VAL A 23 -11.60 4.80 -8.44
N THR A 24 -11.86 3.51 -8.68
CA THR A 24 -11.76 2.48 -7.63
C THR A 24 -10.42 1.77 -7.72
N VAL A 25 -9.66 1.75 -6.62
CA VAL A 25 -8.40 1.03 -6.45
C VAL A 25 -8.60 -0.14 -5.50
N LEU A 26 -8.14 -1.34 -5.88
CA LEU A 26 -8.14 -2.52 -5.02
C LEU A 26 -6.93 -2.50 -4.11
N ASN A 27 -7.17 -2.71 -2.81
CA ASN A 27 -6.13 -2.67 -1.81
C ASN A 27 -5.50 -4.05 -1.55
N GLY A 28 -4.23 -4.06 -1.13
CA GLY A 28 -3.49 -5.29 -0.82
C GLY A 28 -3.17 -6.17 -2.03
N THR A 29 -3.15 -5.60 -3.23
CA THR A 29 -2.88 -6.31 -4.49
C THR A 29 -1.62 -5.78 -5.17
N GLN A 30 -1.08 -6.53 -6.12
CA GLN A 30 -0.13 -6.01 -7.09
C GLN A 30 -0.88 -5.05 -8.03
N TYR A 31 -0.33 -3.86 -8.28
CA TYR A 31 -0.89 -2.95 -9.27
C TYR A 31 -0.30 -3.23 -10.65
N ALA A 32 -1.09 -2.96 -11.67
CA ALA A 32 -0.67 -3.11 -13.06
C ALA A 32 -0.61 -1.76 -13.77
N THR A 33 0.27 -1.67 -14.75
CA THR A 33 0.33 -0.56 -15.70
C THR A 33 -0.86 -0.60 -16.66
N THR A 34 -1.04 0.45 -17.45
CA THR A 34 -2.03 0.50 -18.51
C THR A 34 -1.80 -0.53 -19.63
N SER A 35 -0.57 -1.09 -19.73
CA SER A 35 -0.23 -2.21 -20.63
C SER A 35 -0.44 -3.58 -19.99
N GLY A 36 -0.77 -3.66 -18.70
CA GLY A 36 -1.00 -4.91 -17.98
C GLY A 36 0.24 -5.46 -17.24
N ASP A 37 1.40 -4.82 -17.38
CA ASP A 37 2.61 -5.23 -16.68
C ASP A 37 2.56 -4.86 -15.19
N PRO A 38 3.20 -5.63 -14.30
CA PRO A 38 3.29 -5.26 -12.89
C PRO A 38 3.97 -3.90 -12.67
N VAL A 39 3.43 -3.10 -11.74
CA VAL A 39 4.10 -1.89 -11.26
C VAL A 39 5.14 -2.28 -10.22
N HIS A 40 6.41 -2.01 -10.48
CA HIS A 40 7.51 -2.16 -9.53
C HIS A 40 7.97 -0.78 -9.03
N ALA A 41 7.28 -0.28 -8.00
CA ALA A 41 7.55 1.02 -7.37
C ALA A 41 7.60 0.89 -5.84
N HIS A 42 8.13 -0.25 -5.36
CA HIS A 42 8.19 -0.57 -3.94
C HIS A 42 9.14 0.38 -3.19
N GLY A 43 8.87 0.60 -1.89
CA GLY A 43 9.63 1.50 -1.03
C GLY A 43 9.60 2.97 -1.46
N GLY A 44 9.00 3.28 -2.58
CA GLY A 44 9.13 4.54 -3.27
C GLY A 44 8.27 5.68 -2.75
N GLY A 45 8.33 6.81 -3.47
CA GLY A 45 7.52 8.00 -3.20
C GLY A 45 6.85 8.53 -4.45
N VAL A 46 5.88 9.42 -4.24
CA VAL A 46 5.10 10.05 -5.31
C VAL A 46 5.27 11.56 -5.26
N ILE A 47 5.51 12.18 -6.42
CA ILE A 47 5.51 13.64 -6.60
C ILE A 47 4.45 14.04 -7.63
N LYS A 48 3.68 15.10 -7.36
CA LYS A 48 2.74 15.68 -8.34
C LYS A 48 3.45 16.78 -9.14
N VAL A 49 3.44 16.64 -10.47
CA VAL A 49 4.00 17.64 -11.39
C VAL A 49 2.98 17.92 -12.49
N GLY A 50 2.48 19.14 -12.52
CA GLY A 50 1.36 19.50 -13.39
C GLY A 50 0.12 18.63 -13.11
N ALA A 51 -0.43 18.03 -14.15
CA ALA A 51 -1.61 17.18 -14.05
C ALA A 51 -1.32 15.72 -13.66
N TYR A 52 -0.03 15.37 -13.44
CA TYR A 52 0.35 13.98 -13.22
C TYR A 52 1.00 13.77 -11.85
N TYR A 53 0.71 12.60 -11.28
CA TYR A 53 1.46 11.99 -10.19
C TYR A 53 2.54 11.09 -10.80
N TYR A 54 3.77 11.24 -10.34
CA TYR A 54 4.91 10.42 -10.75
C TYR A 54 5.35 9.57 -9.57
N TRP A 55 5.32 8.25 -9.75
CA TRP A 55 5.66 7.27 -8.73
C TRP A 55 7.00 6.61 -9.07
N PHE A 56 7.94 6.71 -8.16
CA PHE A 56 9.27 6.12 -8.26
C PHE A 56 9.39 4.97 -7.28
N GLY A 57 10.14 3.93 -7.62
CA GLY A 57 10.42 2.87 -6.66
C GLY A 57 11.37 1.81 -7.17
N GLU A 58 11.59 0.85 -6.28
CA GLU A 58 12.53 -0.24 -6.46
C GLU A 58 12.01 -1.26 -7.47
N ASN A 59 12.89 -1.65 -8.39
CA ASN A 59 12.74 -2.82 -9.24
C ASN A 59 14.04 -3.61 -9.14
N ARG A 60 13.96 -4.87 -8.71
CA ARG A 60 15.12 -5.67 -8.32
C ARG A 60 15.38 -6.84 -9.26
N ASN A 61 16.60 -7.35 -9.24
CA ASN A 61 16.97 -8.62 -9.85
C ASN A 61 16.36 -9.81 -9.09
N ALA A 62 16.43 -11.00 -9.67
CA ALA A 62 15.92 -12.22 -9.04
C ALA A 62 16.64 -12.57 -7.71
N ASP A 63 17.84 -12.07 -7.48
CA ASP A 63 18.62 -12.20 -6.24
C ASP A 63 18.34 -11.07 -5.22
N ASN A 64 17.35 -10.23 -5.49
CA ASN A 64 16.99 -9.04 -4.72
C ASN A 64 18.01 -7.89 -4.73
N THR A 65 19.06 -7.93 -5.53
CA THR A 65 19.93 -6.77 -5.74
C THR A 65 19.26 -5.71 -6.60
N PHE A 66 19.77 -4.50 -6.57
CA PHE A 66 19.30 -3.39 -7.40
C PHE A 66 19.34 -3.74 -8.88
N ARG A 67 18.27 -3.43 -9.59
CA ARG A 67 18.19 -3.48 -11.05
C ARG A 67 17.90 -2.10 -11.63
N TYR A 68 16.80 -1.49 -11.20
CA TYR A 68 16.33 -0.19 -11.67
C TYR A 68 15.66 0.61 -10.55
N VAL A 69 15.71 1.93 -10.66
CA VAL A 69 14.62 2.78 -10.16
C VAL A 69 13.67 2.99 -11.33
N SER A 70 12.44 2.50 -11.20
CA SER A 70 11.40 2.64 -12.21
C SER A 70 10.53 3.86 -11.92
N ALA A 71 10.08 4.54 -12.98
CA ALA A 71 9.18 5.67 -12.92
C ALA A 71 7.87 5.36 -13.65
N TYR A 72 6.75 5.70 -13.02
CA TYR A 72 5.40 5.58 -13.55
C TYR A 72 4.69 6.92 -13.40
N ARG A 73 3.69 7.20 -14.25
CA ARG A 73 2.83 8.37 -14.07
C ARG A 73 1.36 8.01 -14.15
N SER A 74 0.53 8.78 -13.46
CA SER A 74 -0.92 8.66 -13.48
C SER A 74 -1.57 10.02 -13.26
N LYS A 75 -2.79 10.23 -13.78
CA LYS A 75 -3.63 11.38 -13.42
C LYS A 75 -4.57 11.06 -12.27
N ASP A 76 -4.91 9.79 -12.10
CA ASP A 76 -6.00 9.32 -11.24
C ASP A 76 -5.54 8.39 -10.10
N LEU A 77 -4.22 8.14 -9.95
CA LEU A 77 -3.62 7.22 -8.98
C LEU A 77 -4.02 5.73 -9.15
N LYS A 78 -4.66 5.39 -10.27
CA LYS A 78 -5.04 4.02 -10.63
C LYS A 78 -4.42 3.58 -11.95
N SER A 79 -4.54 4.42 -12.97
CA SER A 79 -4.10 4.14 -14.33
C SER A 79 -2.65 4.56 -14.49
N TRP A 80 -1.73 3.63 -14.20
CA TRP A 80 -0.29 3.87 -14.19
C TRP A 80 0.33 3.59 -15.55
N GLU A 81 0.93 4.59 -16.17
CA GLU A 81 1.73 4.47 -17.39
C GLU A 81 3.19 4.31 -17.01
N PHE A 82 3.84 3.24 -17.44
CA PHE A 82 5.29 3.10 -17.30
C PHE A 82 6.00 4.19 -18.11
N ARG A 83 6.97 4.88 -17.50
CA ARG A 83 7.73 5.92 -18.17
C ARG A 83 9.10 5.45 -18.60
N ARG A 84 9.90 5.01 -17.66
CA ARG A 84 11.24 4.45 -17.91
C ARG A 84 11.89 3.94 -16.63
N HIS A 85 13.04 3.32 -16.79
CA HIS A 85 14.00 3.08 -15.71
C HIS A 85 14.92 4.30 -15.62
N VAL A 86 14.69 5.17 -14.64
CA VAL A 86 15.37 6.47 -14.49
C VAL A 86 16.79 6.37 -13.92
N LEU A 87 17.08 5.25 -13.24
CA LEU A 87 18.41 4.80 -12.81
C LEU A 87 18.54 3.31 -13.10
N THR A 88 19.73 2.90 -13.56
CA THR A 88 20.06 1.52 -13.89
C THR A 88 21.44 1.16 -13.31
N GLN A 89 21.77 -0.12 -13.28
CA GLN A 89 23.11 -0.59 -12.88
C GLN A 89 24.24 -0.02 -13.77
N ALA A 90 23.93 0.39 -14.99
CA ALA A 90 24.90 0.98 -15.93
C ALA A 90 25.05 2.50 -15.77
N THR A 91 24.23 3.15 -14.92
CA THR A 91 24.28 4.62 -14.75
C THR A 91 25.59 5.06 -14.10
N ASP A 92 26.11 4.29 -13.15
CA ASP A 92 27.37 4.58 -12.46
C ASP A 92 28.01 3.28 -11.93
N PRO A 93 29.35 3.20 -11.83
CA PRO A 93 30.05 2.03 -11.25
C PRO A 93 29.60 1.68 -9.82
N GLU A 94 29.22 2.66 -8.99
CA GLU A 94 28.67 2.40 -7.64
C GLU A 94 27.36 1.61 -7.66
N LEU A 95 26.66 1.57 -8.79
CA LEU A 95 25.37 0.90 -8.97
C LEU A 95 25.50 -0.50 -9.59
N ALA A 96 26.67 -0.86 -10.12
CA ALA A 96 26.89 -2.14 -10.80
C ALA A 96 26.59 -3.34 -9.89
N LYS A 97 26.92 -3.22 -8.59
CA LYS A 97 26.54 -4.15 -7.54
C LYS A 97 26.12 -3.37 -6.31
N ALA A 98 24.82 -3.18 -6.12
CA ALA A 98 24.28 -2.36 -5.04
C ALA A 98 22.93 -2.90 -4.56
N ASN A 99 22.48 -2.44 -3.40
CA ASN A 99 21.06 -2.29 -3.07
C ASN A 99 20.75 -0.81 -3.08
N ILE A 100 19.71 -0.44 -3.80
CA ILE A 100 19.13 0.91 -3.82
C ILE A 100 17.70 0.79 -3.34
N GLU A 101 17.38 1.51 -2.27
CA GLU A 101 16.12 1.39 -1.57
C GLU A 101 15.47 2.75 -1.36
N ARG A 102 14.15 2.76 -1.31
CA ARG A 102 13.29 3.89 -0.93
C ARG A 102 13.56 5.19 -1.69
N PRO A 103 13.59 5.20 -3.04
CA PRO A 103 13.80 6.42 -3.82
C PRO A 103 12.67 7.43 -3.59
N LYS A 104 13.03 8.68 -3.30
CA LYS A 104 12.13 9.83 -3.14
C LYS A 104 12.65 10.99 -3.98
N VAL A 105 11.74 11.79 -4.51
CA VAL A 105 12.10 12.93 -5.39
C VAL A 105 11.48 14.22 -4.88
N LEU A 106 12.28 15.29 -4.82
CA LEU A 106 11.83 16.66 -4.64
C LEU A 106 12.19 17.50 -5.86
N TYR A 107 11.42 18.55 -6.13
CA TYR A 107 11.75 19.53 -7.12
C TYR A 107 12.38 20.76 -6.48
N ASN A 108 13.58 21.11 -6.91
CA ASN A 108 14.28 22.30 -6.45
C ASN A 108 13.98 23.49 -7.37
N GLN A 109 13.22 24.46 -6.87
CA GLN A 109 12.81 25.64 -7.62
C GLN A 109 14.00 26.54 -8.04
N ARG A 110 15.06 26.56 -7.23
CA ARG A 110 16.25 27.41 -7.48
C ARG A 110 17.09 26.86 -8.61
N THR A 111 17.39 25.56 -8.59
CA THR A 111 18.25 24.90 -9.58
C THR A 111 17.47 24.37 -10.78
N LYS A 112 16.13 24.34 -10.70
CA LYS A 112 15.24 23.74 -11.70
C LYS A 112 15.53 22.24 -11.93
N GLN A 113 15.96 21.55 -10.88
CA GLN A 113 16.28 20.12 -10.91
C GLN A 113 15.30 19.31 -10.06
N PHE A 114 14.98 18.12 -10.54
CA PHE A 114 14.43 17.06 -9.72
C PHE A 114 15.59 16.35 -9.04
N VAL A 115 15.55 16.27 -7.71
CA VAL A 115 16.60 15.68 -6.89
C VAL A 115 16.03 14.44 -6.22
N MET A 116 16.62 13.29 -6.53
CA MET A 116 16.27 11.99 -5.98
C MET A 116 17.26 11.61 -4.88
N TRP A 117 16.74 11.16 -3.74
CA TRP A 117 17.52 10.56 -2.68
C TRP A 117 17.09 9.12 -2.45
N MET A 118 18.06 8.28 -2.04
CA MET A 118 17.88 6.84 -1.86
C MET A 118 18.79 6.35 -0.73
N HIS A 119 18.43 5.23 -0.11
CA HIS A 119 19.33 4.43 0.69
C HIS A 119 20.19 3.55 -0.24
N LYS A 120 21.50 3.48 0.00
CA LYS A 120 22.46 2.73 -0.81
C LYS A 120 23.31 1.80 0.02
N GLU A 121 23.38 0.53 -0.41
CA GLU A 121 24.24 -0.54 0.16
C GLU A 121 25.07 -1.22 -0.93
N ASN A 122 26.05 -2.04 -0.52
CA ASN A 122 27.01 -2.70 -1.41
C ASN A 122 26.46 -3.91 -2.18
N GLY A 123 25.19 -4.24 -2.05
CA GLY A 123 24.58 -5.41 -2.67
C GLY A 123 24.93 -6.75 -2.03
N THR A 124 25.58 -6.75 -0.87
CA THR A 124 25.96 -7.95 -0.11
C THR A 124 25.43 -7.89 1.32
N ASP A 125 25.59 -6.76 1.98
CA ASP A 125 25.16 -6.51 3.35
C ASP A 125 24.71 -5.05 3.53
N TYR A 126 24.31 -4.68 4.75
CA TYR A 126 23.84 -3.34 5.11
C TYR A 126 24.91 -2.53 5.88
N GLY A 127 26.19 -2.78 5.61
CA GLY A 127 27.30 -2.12 6.31
C GLY A 127 27.72 -0.77 5.75
N GLU A 128 27.41 -0.46 4.48
CA GLU A 128 27.70 0.87 3.90
C GLU A 128 26.84 1.94 4.50
N ALA A 129 25.51 1.70 4.60
CA ALA A 129 24.52 2.58 5.19
C ALA A 129 24.69 4.03 4.71
N ARG A 130 24.57 4.26 3.41
CA ARG A 130 24.78 5.56 2.77
C ARG A 130 23.47 6.15 2.24
N ALA A 131 23.35 7.46 2.32
CA ALA A 131 22.41 8.22 1.50
C ALA A 131 23.04 8.44 0.11
N ALA A 132 22.25 8.31 -0.94
CA ALA A 132 22.66 8.51 -2.31
C ALA A 132 21.81 9.56 -3.00
N VAL A 133 22.39 10.28 -3.95
CA VAL A 133 21.75 11.39 -4.65
C VAL A 133 21.87 11.24 -6.15
N ALA A 134 20.80 11.54 -6.87
CA ALA A 134 20.80 11.68 -8.32
C ALA A 134 19.91 12.85 -8.74
N THR A 135 20.19 13.47 -9.90
CA THR A 135 19.47 14.67 -10.37
C THR A 135 19.06 14.55 -11.83
N SER A 136 17.92 15.17 -12.18
CA SER A 136 17.46 15.27 -13.56
C SER A 136 16.78 16.63 -13.82
N PRO A 137 16.90 17.21 -15.02
CA PRO A 137 16.15 18.41 -15.39
C PRO A 137 14.65 18.11 -15.64
N THR A 138 14.27 16.86 -15.82
CA THR A 138 12.87 16.44 -16.04
C THR A 138 12.47 15.35 -15.05
N VAL A 139 11.20 15.33 -14.66
CA VAL A 139 10.71 14.46 -13.59
C VAL A 139 10.91 12.98 -13.88
N ASP A 140 10.68 12.54 -15.11
CA ASP A 140 10.80 11.15 -15.56
C ASP A 140 11.93 10.95 -16.61
N GLY A 141 12.91 11.86 -16.63
CA GLY A 141 14.12 11.73 -17.43
C GLY A 141 15.15 10.80 -16.81
N ASP A 142 16.28 10.63 -17.48
CA ASP A 142 17.42 9.93 -16.92
C ASP A 142 18.02 10.77 -15.78
N TYR A 143 18.26 10.13 -14.64
CA TYR A 143 18.88 10.79 -13.48
C TYR A 143 20.39 10.57 -13.54
N THR A 144 21.15 11.68 -13.42
CA THR A 144 22.60 11.66 -13.29
C THR A 144 22.97 11.36 -11.84
N TRP A 145 23.73 10.29 -11.61
CA TRP A 145 24.26 9.93 -10.29
C TRP A 145 25.20 11.03 -9.79
N ARG A 146 25.05 11.39 -8.50
CA ARG A 146 25.88 12.40 -7.81
C ARG A 146 26.74 11.81 -6.72
N GLY A 147 26.62 10.51 -6.50
CA GLY A 147 27.39 9.77 -5.50
C GLY A 147 26.57 9.37 -4.27
N SER A 148 27.23 8.66 -3.38
CA SER A 148 26.70 8.23 -2.11
C SER A 148 27.63 8.62 -0.95
N PHE A 149 27.08 8.93 0.21
CA PHE A 149 27.83 9.37 1.37
C PHE A 149 27.07 9.09 2.67
N ARG A 150 27.78 9.10 3.78
CA ARG A 150 27.19 9.13 5.11
C ARG A 150 26.86 10.58 5.47
N PRO A 151 25.63 10.90 5.89
CA PRO A 151 25.26 12.25 6.30
C PRO A 151 26.25 12.86 7.28
N LEU A 152 26.66 14.12 7.05
CA LEU A 152 27.67 14.84 7.81
C LEU A 152 29.03 14.09 7.92
N GLY A 153 29.31 13.18 6.97
CA GLY A 153 30.56 12.40 6.92
C GLY A 153 30.66 11.21 7.88
N GLN A 154 29.69 11.03 8.77
CA GLN A 154 29.79 10.03 9.84
C GLN A 154 28.52 9.22 10.12
N HIS A 155 27.32 9.80 9.92
CA HIS A 155 26.08 9.14 10.29
C HIS A 155 25.74 8.04 9.29
N MET A 156 25.34 6.87 9.78
CA MET A 156 24.71 5.85 8.93
C MET A 156 23.39 6.38 8.41
N SER A 157 23.00 5.98 7.19
CA SER A 157 21.73 6.31 6.59
C SER A 157 21.15 5.06 5.92
N ARG A 158 20.08 4.54 6.51
CA ARG A 158 19.30 3.43 5.96
C ARG A 158 17.96 3.95 5.47
N ASP A 159 16.84 3.36 5.86
CA ASP A 159 15.51 3.78 5.42
C ASP A 159 15.32 5.30 5.46
N ILE A 160 14.88 5.85 4.34
CA ILE A 160 14.91 7.28 4.09
C ILE A 160 13.57 7.79 3.55
N THR A 161 13.20 9.02 3.90
CA THR A 161 12.18 9.81 3.22
C THR A 161 12.61 11.25 3.03
N LEU A 162 11.93 11.94 2.13
CA LEU A 162 12.12 13.36 1.89
C LEU A 162 10.86 14.14 2.22
N PHE A 163 11.04 15.38 2.62
CA PHE A 163 9.98 16.34 2.85
C PHE A 163 10.43 17.73 2.39
N GLN A 164 9.56 18.47 1.73
CA GLN A 164 9.74 19.88 1.41
C GLN A 164 8.70 20.69 2.18
N ASP A 165 9.17 21.66 2.98
CA ASP A 165 8.26 22.54 3.71
C ASP A 165 7.75 23.68 2.79
N ASN A 166 6.77 24.42 3.27
CA ASN A 166 6.07 25.47 2.54
C ASN A 166 6.98 26.63 2.13
N ASP A 167 8.09 26.85 2.85
CA ASP A 167 9.11 27.84 2.52
C ASP A 167 10.13 27.38 1.47
N GLY A 168 9.98 26.14 0.98
CA GLY A 168 10.89 25.51 0.04
C GLY A 168 12.12 24.86 0.68
N THR A 169 12.25 24.84 2.00
CA THR A 169 13.33 24.11 2.67
C THR A 169 13.14 22.61 2.51
N GLY A 170 14.20 21.92 2.03
CA GLY A 170 14.21 20.46 1.89
C GLY A 170 14.72 19.78 3.16
N TYR A 171 14.11 18.67 3.52
CA TYR A 171 14.49 17.82 4.65
C TYR A 171 14.59 16.37 4.23
N MET A 172 15.50 15.66 4.88
CA MET A 172 15.63 14.21 4.80
C MET A 172 15.43 13.64 6.20
N VAL A 173 14.66 12.56 6.31
CA VAL A 173 14.60 11.73 7.53
C VAL A 173 15.22 10.41 7.21
N SER A 174 16.12 9.93 8.06
CA SER A 174 16.83 8.68 7.82
C SER A 174 17.03 7.87 9.11
N ALA A 175 16.85 6.56 9.00
CA ALA A 175 17.23 5.62 10.04
C ALA A 175 18.76 5.52 10.10
N ALA A 176 19.31 5.61 11.31
CA ALA A 176 20.74 5.66 11.58
C ALA A 176 21.14 4.69 12.72
N ARG A 177 22.44 4.50 12.94
CA ARG A 177 22.98 3.60 13.98
C ARG A 177 22.28 2.23 13.98
N GLU A 178 22.34 1.49 12.85
CA GLU A 178 21.73 0.17 12.74
C GLU A 178 20.19 0.18 12.97
N ASN A 179 19.48 1.25 12.54
CA ASN A 179 18.06 1.52 12.82
C ASN A 179 17.73 1.77 14.31
N TYR A 180 18.73 2.09 15.15
CA TYR A 180 18.47 2.50 16.54
C TYR A 180 17.90 3.92 16.63
N ASP A 181 18.31 4.81 15.73
CA ASP A 181 17.94 6.21 15.71
C ASP A 181 17.15 6.58 14.46
N LEU A 182 16.32 7.60 14.55
CA LEU A 182 15.68 8.24 13.41
C LEU A 182 16.06 9.72 13.41
N GLN A 183 16.85 10.15 12.42
CA GLN A 183 17.44 11.48 12.37
C GLN A 183 16.78 12.33 11.29
N ILE A 184 16.54 13.61 11.62
CA ILE A 184 15.97 14.62 10.71
C ILE A 184 17.11 15.56 10.31
N TYR A 185 17.32 15.71 9.00
CA TYR A 185 18.37 16.57 8.45
C TYR A 185 17.74 17.67 7.58
N ARG A 186 18.32 18.87 7.65
CA ARG A 186 18.11 19.92 6.67
C ARG A 186 19.04 19.65 5.48
N LEU A 187 18.52 19.72 4.26
CA LEU A 187 19.29 19.63 3.04
C LEU A 187 19.97 20.98 2.71
N THR A 188 21.00 20.92 1.89
CA THR A 188 21.57 22.12 1.24
C THR A 188 20.53 22.80 0.35
N ASP A 189 20.74 24.06 0.02
CA ASP A 189 19.78 24.85 -0.77
C ASP A 189 19.52 24.31 -2.18
N ASP A 190 20.42 23.50 -2.72
CA ASP A 190 20.27 22.79 -4.01
C ASP A 190 19.70 21.37 -3.84
N TYR A 191 19.47 20.93 -2.61
CA TYR A 191 19.01 19.60 -2.18
C TYR A 191 19.97 18.45 -2.48
N THR A 192 21.23 18.72 -2.90
CA THR A 192 22.16 17.64 -3.25
C THR A 192 23.06 17.19 -2.11
N GLY A 193 22.97 17.83 -0.95
CA GLY A 193 23.76 17.52 0.25
C GLY A 193 22.97 17.73 1.53
N VAL A 194 23.60 17.35 2.64
CA VAL A 194 23.09 17.57 4.00
C VAL A 194 23.78 18.79 4.61
N ALA A 195 22.99 19.81 5.00
CA ALA A 195 23.49 21.01 5.62
C ALA A 195 23.70 20.88 7.14
N SER A 196 22.72 20.26 7.85
CA SER A 196 22.79 20.10 9.30
C SER A 196 21.87 18.98 9.79
N LEU A 197 22.18 18.43 10.96
CA LEU A 197 21.25 17.62 11.76
C LEU A 197 20.28 18.59 12.46
N VAL A 198 18.99 18.37 12.29
CA VAL A 198 17.92 19.15 12.92
C VAL A 198 17.52 18.52 14.25
N ALA A 199 17.26 17.21 14.25
CA ALA A 199 16.84 16.48 15.44
C ALA A 199 17.17 14.98 15.35
N ASN A 200 17.28 14.35 16.52
CA ASN A 200 17.18 12.91 16.74
C ASN A 200 16.12 12.68 17.82
N PRO A 201 14.82 12.67 17.45
CA PRO A 201 13.74 12.77 18.44
C PRO A 201 13.63 11.57 19.38
N TRP A 202 14.03 10.38 18.93
CA TRP A 202 13.85 9.13 19.67
C TRP A 202 15.14 8.28 19.64
N PRO A 203 16.21 8.71 20.34
CA PRO A 203 17.46 7.93 20.40
C PRO A 203 17.23 6.53 20.97
N GLY A 204 17.67 5.50 20.26
CA GLY A 204 17.45 4.11 20.67
C GLY A 204 16.02 3.59 20.46
N GLY A 205 15.18 4.32 19.74
CA GLY A 205 13.76 3.98 19.55
C GLY A 205 13.48 2.83 18.57
N HIS A 206 14.50 2.34 17.86
CA HIS A 206 14.41 1.24 16.88
C HIS A 206 13.31 1.46 15.83
N ARG A 207 13.35 2.63 15.16
CA ARG A 207 12.35 3.00 14.13
C ARG A 207 13.00 3.13 12.77
N GLU A 208 12.27 2.64 11.75
CA GLU A 208 12.66 2.70 10.35
C GLU A 208 11.45 3.07 9.46
N ALA A 209 11.60 3.05 8.15
CA ALA A 209 10.57 3.34 7.16
C ALA A 209 9.81 4.66 7.43
N PRO A 210 10.53 5.79 7.58
CA PRO A 210 9.87 7.05 7.90
C PRO A 210 9.01 7.57 6.74
N ALA A 211 7.89 8.22 7.09
CA ALA A 211 7.17 9.14 6.22
C ALA A 211 6.86 10.41 7.01
N LEU A 212 7.26 11.56 6.48
CA LEU A 212 7.06 12.88 7.08
C LEU A 212 6.13 13.71 6.19
N PHE A 213 5.10 14.27 6.79
CA PHE A 213 4.19 15.18 6.09
C PHE A 213 3.67 16.27 7.05
N LYS A 214 3.10 17.32 6.47
CA LYS A 214 2.55 18.45 7.22
C LYS A 214 1.06 18.62 6.95
N ARG A 215 0.28 18.84 7.99
CA ARG A 215 -1.15 19.17 7.90
C ARG A 215 -1.44 20.42 8.74
N GLY A 216 -1.78 21.52 8.07
CA GLY A 216 -1.80 22.82 8.71
C GLY A 216 -0.42 23.17 9.28
N ASN A 217 -0.35 23.46 10.57
CA ASN A 217 0.89 23.79 11.28
C ASN A 217 1.50 22.59 12.02
N VAL A 218 1.03 21.36 11.78
CA VAL A 218 1.48 20.17 12.49
C VAL A 218 2.22 19.24 11.54
N TYR A 219 3.43 18.85 11.91
CA TYR A 219 4.19 17.79 11.27
C TYR A 219 3.77 16.45 11.86
N PHE A 220 3.66 15.45 11.01
CA PHE A 220 3.37 14.06 11.36
C PHE A 220 4.53 13.19 10.86
N MET A 221 5.12 12.43 11.77
CA MET A 221 6.13 11.41 11.46
C MET A 221 5.51 10.03 11.66
N LEU A 222 5.40 9.26 10.59
CA LEU A 222 4.94 7.87 10.61
C LEU A 222 6.13 6.94 10.42
N THR A 223 6.20 5.83 11.17
CA THR A 223 7.37 4.92 11.15
C THR A 223 6.95 3.47 11.42
N SER A 224 7.76 2.51 10.96
CA SER A 224 7.70 1.11 11.42
C SER A 224 8.72 0.81 12.51
N GLY A 225 8.57 -0.33 13.19
CA GLY A 225 9.64 -0.93 13.99
C GLY A 225 10.69 -1.60 13.08
N ALA A 226 11.89 -1.77 13.58
CA ALA A 226 12.97 -2.43 12.86
C ALA A 226 12.86 -3.95 13.02
N THR A 227 12.06 -4.61 12.16
CA THR A 227 11.84 -6.07 12.16
C THR A 227 12.16 -6.72 10.81
N GLY A 228 12.99 -6.06 10.00
CA GLY A 228 13.31 -6.49 8.64
C GLY A 228 12.05 -6.52 7.77
N TRP A 229 11.84 -7.61 7.02
CA TRP A 229 10.70 -7.74 6.12
C TRP A 229 9.36 -8.06 6.81
N ASN A 230 9.38 -8.41 8.11
CA ASN A 230 8.16 -8.77 8.82
C ASN A 230 7.34 -7.53 9.20
N PRO A 231 6.02 -7.51 8.89
CA PRO A 231 5.17 -6.40 9.24
C PRO A 231 5.03 -6.27 10.77
N ASN A 232 4.93 -5.04 11.25
CA ASN A 232 4.84 -4.74 12.67
C ASN A 232 3.93 -3.54 12.94
N GLN A 233 3.74 -3.22 14.23
CA GLN A 233 2.95 -2.08 14.66
C GLN A 233 3.58 -0.77 14.17
N GLN A 234 2.91 -0.09 13.24
CA GLN A 234 3.27 1.27 12.86
C GLN A 234 2.96 2.24 13.99
N LYS A 235 3.79 3.27 14.12
CA LYS A 235 3.59 4.34 15.10
C LYS A 235 3.76 5.70 14.43
N TYR A 236 3.10 6.72 15.01
CA TYR A 236 3.29 8.09 14.59
C TYR A 236 3.51 9.02 15.79
N ALA A 237 4.13 10.14 15.52
CA ALA A 237 4.28 11.25 16.44
C ALA A 237 4.04 12.59 15.73
N THR A 238 3.81 13.64 16.48
CA THR A 238 3.53 14.99 15.94
C THR A 238 4.38 16.06 16.61
N ALA A 239 4.70 17.11 15.85
CA ALA A 239 5.35 18.32 16.34
C ALA A 239 4.84 19.56 15.61
N THR A 240 5.11 20.73 16.14
CA THR A 240 4.88 22.02 15.44
C THR A 240 6.16 22.63 14.89
N ASP A 241 7.31 22.03 15.23
CA ASP A 241 8.63 22.34 14.72
C ASP A 241 9.37 21.02 14.47
N LEU A 242 10.15 20.93 13.39
CA LEU A 242 10.93 19.72 13.07
C LEU A 242 12.05 19.44 14.08
N ALA A 243 12.55 20.48 14.76
CA ALA A 243 13.47 20.31 15.88
C ALA A 243 12.78 19.78 17.14
N GLY A 244 11.44 19.78 17.17
CA GLY A 244 10.65 19.32 18.32
C GLY A 244 10.14 20.46 19.20
N PRO A 245 9.57 20.13 20.38
CA PRO A 245 9.42 18.77 20.88
C PRO A 245 8.44 17.93 20.08
N TRP A 246 8.79 16.67 19.84
CA TRP A 246 7.90 15.66 19.29
C TRP A 246 7.11 14.98 20.41
N THR A 247 5.86 14.61 20.12
CA THR A 247 5.06 13.79 21.06
C THR A 247 5.65 12.39 21.21
N GLU A 248 5.22 11.70 22.28
CA GLU A 248 5.38 10.24 22.35
C GLU A 248 4.72 9.57 21.15
N MET A 249 5.28 8.44 20.72
CA MET A 249 4.77 7.69 19.58
C MET A 249 3.50 6.92 19.93
N ALA A 250 2.41 7.21 19.24
CA ALA A 250 1.14 6.50 19.30
C ALA A 250 1.05 5.41 18.21
N ASN A 251 0.36 4.31 18.53
CA ASN A 251 0.08 3.25 17.56
C ASN A 251 -0.92 3.73 16.49
N ILE A 252 -0.77 3.19 15.25
CA ILE A 252 -1.71 3.43 14.16
C ILE A 252 -1.93 2.13 13.35
N GLY A 253 -3.15 1.91 12.87
CA GLY A 253 -3.54 0.66 12.22
C GLY A 253 -3.65 -0.50 13.21
N ASP A 254 -3.65 -1.73 12.71
CA ASP A 254 -3.56 -2.93 13.53
C ASP A 254 -2.09 -3.26 13.88
N ALA A 255 -1.87 -4.34 14.65
CA ALA A 255 -0.55 -4.76 15.12
C ALA A 255 0.48 -5.04 14.01
N THR A 256 0.05 -5.11 12.76
CA THR A 256 0.90 -5.37 11.58
C THR A 256 0.77 -4.28 10.52
N ALA A 257 0.06 -3.18 10.82
CA ALA A 257 -0.35 -2.18 9.83
C ALA A 257 -0.96 -2.84 8.58
N TYR A 258 -1.85 -3.80 8.84
CA TYR A 258 -2.53 -4.61 7.80
C TYR A 258 -1.57 -5.41 6.91
N GLY A 259 -0.48 -5.91 7.50
CA GLY A 259 0.56 -6.66 6.82
C GLY A 259 1.45 -5.80 5.93
N SER A 260 1.64 -4.50 6.26
CA SER A 260 2.42 -3.58 5.43
C SER A 260 3.44 -2.78 6.24
N GLN A 261 4.40 -2.21 5.52
CA GLN A 261 5.36 -1.22 6.03
C GLN A 261 5.20 0.09 5.28
N THR A 262 5.33 1.22 5.97
CA THR A 262 5.25 2.56 5.39
C THR A 262 6.28 2.73 4.26
N ALA A 263 5.84 3.25 3.11
CA ALA A 263 6.71 3.75 2.04
C ALA A 263 6.65 5.27 1.95
N TYR A 264 5.43 5.84 2.01
CA TYR A 264 5.20 7.28 1.87
C TYR A 264 3.82 7.68 2.40
N VAL A 265 3.61 8.97 2.61
CA VAL A 265 2.27 9.57 2.76
C VAL A 265 2.10 10.62 1.68
N LEU A 266 1.10 10.42 0.82
CA LEU A 266 0.81 11.30 -0.30
C LEU A 266 -0.35 12.24 0.03
N PRO A 267 -0.15 13.57 0.06
CA PRO A 267 -1.25 14.52 0.02
C PRO A 267 -1.93 14.48 -1.36
N VAL A 268 -3.18 14.06 -1.42
CA VAL A 268 -4.03 14.13 -2.62
C VAL A 268 -4.80 15.43 -2.55
N GLN A 269 -4.27 16.44 -3.21
CA GLN A 269 -4.78 17.80 -3.19
C GLN A 269 -5.61 18.08 -4.45
N GLY A 270 -6.85 18.48 -4.26
CA GLY A 270 -7.78 18.90 -5.32
C GLY A 270 -8.47 20.23 -4.98
N ASP A 271 -9.48 20.58 -5.78
CA ASP A 271 -10.16 21.88 -5.68
C ASP A 271 -11.01 22.03 -4.41
N GLY A 272 -11.53 20.93 -3.87
CA GLY A 272 -12.45 20.94 -2.72
C GLY A 272 -11.83 20.49 -1.40
N ALA A 273 -10.79 19.67 -1.45
CA ALA A 273 -10.23 19.02 -0.26
C ALA A 273 -8.76 18.62 -0.44
N THR A 274 -8.15 18.25 0.68
CA THR A 274 -6.87 17.51 0.69
C THR A 274 -7.05 16.27 1.56
N SER A 275 -6.97 15.10 0.95
CA SER A 275 -6.86 13.82 1.65
C SER A 275 -5.40 13.42 1.79
N TYR A 276 -5.08 12.67 2.83
CA TYR A 276 -3.75 12.10 3.02
C TYR A 276 -3.82 10.60 2.85
N LEU A 277 -3.06 10.09 1.90
CA LEU A 277 -3.05 8.69 1.50
C LEU A 277 -1.78 8.02 2.02
N TYR A 278 -1.93 7.06 2.94
CA TYR A 278 -0.87 6.15 3.31
C TYR A 278 -0.53 5.24 2.13
N LEU A 279 0.74 5.17 1.77
CA LEU A 279 1.29 4.23 0.80
C LEU A 279 2.18 3.26 1.56
N GLY A 280 1.81 1.99 1.59
CA GLY A 280 2.56 0.92 2.23
C GLY A 280 2.87 -0.22 1.29
N ASP A 281 3.97 -0.92 1.56
CA ASP A 281 4.35 -2.14 0.88
C ASP A 281 4.07 -3.36 1.76
N ARG A 282 3.36 -4.32 1.23
CA ARG A 282 3.26 -5.67 1.77
C ARG A 282 4.37 -6.48 1.13
N TRP A 283 5.50 -6.55 1.82
CA TRP A 283 6.74 -7.11 1.28
C TRP A 283 6.62 -8.59 0.91
N GLY A 284 6.99 -8.94 -0.33
CA GLY A 284 7.00 -10.31 -0.81
C GLY A 284 7.84 -11.25 0.05
N ASN A 285 8.96 -10.76 0.57
CA ASN A 285 9.85 -11.49 1.45
C ASN A 285 9.17 -11.97 2.75
N SER A 286 8.12 -11.28 3.22
CA SER A 286 7.38 -11.69 4.43
C SER A 286 6.47 -12.91 4.21
N PHE A 287 6.22 -13.30 2.96
CA PHE A 287 5.41 -14.46 2.59
C PHE A 287 6.07 -15.41 1.58
N GLY A 288 7.42 -15.45 1.58
CA GLY A 288 8.20 -16.41 0.78
C GLY A 288 8.46 -16.01 -0.67
N GLY A 289 8.09 -14.78 -1.06
CA GLY A 289 8.38 -14.19 -2.36
C GLY A 289 9.65 -13.33 -2.36
N LYS A 290 9.78 -12.50 -3.38
CA LYS A 290 10.83 -11.50 -3.57
C LYS A 290 10.27 -10.08 -3.42
N VAL A 291 11.12 -9.07 -3.40
CA VAL A 291 10.66 -7.66 -3.36
C VAL A 291 9.71 -7.34 -4.51
N ASN A 292 9.98 -7.83 -5.72
CA ASN A 292 9.11 -7.60 -6.87
C ASN A 292 7.74 -8.32 -6.79
N ASP A 293 7.56 -9.27 -5.86
CA ASP A 293 6.28 -9.93 -5.58
C ASP A 293 5.45 -9.17 -4.53
N SER A 294 5.97 -8.07 -3.99
CA SER A 294 5.29 -7.24 -3.01
C SER A 294 3.99 -6.66 -3.54
N ARG A 295 3.05 -6.39 -2.63
CA ARG A 295 1.73 -5.84 -2.94
C ARG A 295 1.57 -4.47 -2.28
N TYR A 296 0.67 -3.66 -2.81
CA TYR A 296 0.45 -2.30 -2.31
C TYR A 296 -0.72 -2.26 -1.34
N VAL A 297 -0.50 -1.63 -0.19
CA VAL A 297 -1.53 -1.32 0.80
C VAL A 297 -1.65 0.19 0.88
N TRP A 298 -2.72 0.73 0.30
CA TRP A 298 -3.01 2.16 0.33
C TRP A 298 -4.24 2.42 1.18
N LEU A 299 -4.15 3.37 2.11
CA LEU A 299 -5.24 3.63 3.06
C LEU A 299 -5.43 5.13 3.29
N PRO A 300 -6.69 5.62 3.35
CA PRO A 300 -6.93 6.99 3.74
C PRO A 300 -6.56 7.18 5.21
N LEU A 301 -5.86 8.28 5.51
CA LEU A 301 -5.61 8.71 6.86
C LEU A 301 -6.73 9.63 7.33
N SER A 302 -7.27 9.37 8.51
CA SER A 302 -8.28 10.20 9.16
C SER A 302 -7.68 10.96 10.34
N PHE A 303 -8.18 12.15 10.60
CA PHE A 303 -7.64 13.06 11.61
C PHE A 303 -8.75 13.49 12.59
N PRO A 304 -8.99 12.72 13.67
CA PRO A 304 -10.01 13.08 14.67
C PRO A 304 -9.77 14.43 15.31
N THR A 305 -8.51 14.84 15.45
CA THR A 305 -8.11 16.18 15.91
C THR A 305 -7.00 16.75 15.02
N SER A 306 -6.51 17.95 15.34
CA SER A 306 -5.35 18.52 14.64
C SER A 306 -4.05 17.74 14.83
N ARG A 307 -3.94 16.90 15.89
CA ARG A 307 -2.73 16.16 16.28
C ARG A 307 -2.90 14.65 16.37
N THR A 308 -4.11 14.13 16.15
CA THR A 308 -4.36 12.68 16.18
C THR A 308 -4.68 12.17 14.78
N MET A 309 -4.22 10.97 14.49
CA MET A 309 -4.36 10.31 13.21
C MET A 309 -4.80 8.86 13.40
N THR A 310 -5.72 8.39 12.57
CA THR A 310 -6.15 6.99 12.50
C THR A 310 -6.04 6.46 11.09
N MET A 311 -5.91 5.15 10.97
CA MET A 311 -5.82 4.43 9.70
C MET A 311 -6.61 3.13 9.84
N ASP A 312 -7.64 2.97 9.03
CA ASP A 312 -8.50 1.81 9.01
C ASP A 312 -8.35 1.03 7.72
N TRP A 313 -8.57 -0.29 7.78
CA TRP A 313 -8.52 -1.13 6.60
C TRP A 313 -9.77 -1.01 5.74
N TYR A 314 -9.54 -0.79 4.45
CA TYR A 314 -10.56 -0.84 3.41
C TYR A 314 -10.06 -1.71 2.24
N PRO A 315 -10.89 -2.67 1.73
CA PRO A 315 -10.49 -3.49 0.58
C PRO A 315 -10.44 -2.72 -0.73
N GLN A 316 -11.12 -1.58 -0.78
CA GLN A 316 -11.14 -0.68 -1.93
C GLN A 316 -11.06 0.76 -1.50
N LEU A 317 -10.50 1.59 -2.37
CA LEU A 317 -10.53 3.05 -2.25
C LEU A 317 -11.26 3.64 -3.43
N ALA A 318 -12.07 4.66 -3.17
CA ALA A 318 -12.55 5.59 -4.18
C ALA A 318 -11.64 6.84 -4.13
N ILE A 319 -10.95 7.12 -5.22
CA ILE A 319 -10.01 8.25 -5.35
C ILE A 319 -10.53 9.22 -6.39
N ASP A 320 -10.69 10.47 -5.99
CA ASP A 320 -10.97 11.61 -6.86
C ASP A 320 -9.86 12.62 -6.70
N THR A 321 -8.96 12.68 -7.69
CA THR A 321 -7.79 13.56 -7.67
C THR A 321 -8.13 15.01 -8.02
N GLU A 322 -9.29 15.28 -8.64
CA GLU A 322 -9.78 16.62 -8.93
C GLU A 322 -10.44 17.23 -7.69
N ALA A 323 -11.31 16.48 -7.01
CA ALA A 323 -11.89 16.90 -5.75
C ALA A 323 -10.90 16.84 -4.56
N GLY A 324 -9.82 16.09 -4.67
CA GLY A 324 -8.85 15.85 -3.59
C GLY A 324 -9.36 14.91 -2.50
N THR A 325 -10.26 13.98 -2.86
CA THR A 325 -10.87 13.06 -1.90
C THR A 325 -10.36 11.63 -2.08
N VAL A 326 -10.07 10.97 -0.96
CA VAL A 326 -9.79 9.55 -0.89
C VAL A 326 -10.66 8.95 0.20
N THR A 327 -11.56 8.04 -0.17
CA THR A 327 -12.47 7.38 0.76
C THR A 327 -12.34 5.87 0.67
N GLY A 328 -12.37 5.22 1.84
CA GLY A 328 -12.39 3.76 1.90
C GLY A 328 -13.78 3.23 1.55
N SER A 329 -13.82 2.11 0.85
CA SER A 329 -15.06 1.42 0.52
C SER A 329 -14.88 -0.11 0.54
N GLY A 330 -16.02 -0.84 0.52
CA GLY A 330 -16.05 -2.29 0.64
C GLY A 330 -16.13 -2.78 2.09
N GLY A 331 -16.56 -4.01 2.27
CA GLY A 331 -16.90 -4.57 3.58
C GLY A 331 -18.41 -4.52 3.84
N PRO A 332 -18.88 -4.88 5.03
CA PRO A 332 -18.05 -5.25 6.17
C PRO A 332 -17.36 -6.61 6.01
N TYR A 333 -16.25 -6.77 6.72
CA TYR A 333 -15.64 -8.07 6.90
C TYR A 333 -16.39 -8.86 7.96
N ARG A 334 -16.60 -10.16 7.71
CA ARG A 334 -17.36 -11.06 8.57
C ARG A 334 -16.62 -12.38 8.73
N THR A 335 -16.77 -13.02 9.88
CA THR A 335 -16.38 -14.42 10.02
C THR A 335 -17.35 -15.32 9.26
N LEU A 336 -16.88 -16.49 8.85
CA LEU A 336 -17.71 -17.59 8.37
C LEU A 336 -17.60 -18.71 9.41
N MET A 337 -18.64 -18.83 10.26
CA MET A 337 -18.65 -19.80 11.36
C MET A 337 -19.49 -21.03 10.98
N ALA A 338 -18.89 -22.22 10.99
CA ALA A 338 -19.55 -23.47 10.68
C ALA A 338 -20.56 -23.84 11.78
N ARG A 339 -21.77 -24.24 11.39
CA ARG A 339 -22.87 -24.53 12.33
C ARG A 339 -22.56 -25.70 13.26
N HIS A 340 -21.94 -26.77 12.76
CA HIS A 340 -21.69 -28.02 13.52
C HIS A 340 -20.61 -27.85 14.58
N SER A 341 -19.59 -27.01 14.35
CA SER A 341 -18.42 -26.91 15.21
C SER A 341 -18.33 -25.58 15.97
N GLY A 342 -19.04 -24.53 15.52
CA GLY A 342 -18.88 -23.18 16.02
C GLY A 342 -17.52 -22.55 15.70
N LYS A 343 -16.69 -23.16 14.83
CA LYS A 343 -15.38 -22.67 14.41
C LYS A 343 -15.46 -21.85 13.16
N CYS A 344 -14.45 -20.99 12.96
CA CYS A 344 -14.36 -20.07 11.84
C CYS A 344 -13.57 -20.67 10.66
N ALA A 345 -13.99 -20.37 9.44
CA ALA A 345 -13.13 -20.54 8.28
C ALA A 345 -11.87 -19.69 8.47
N ASP A 346 -10.71 -20.27 8.18
CA ASP A 346 -9.39 -19.73 8.47
C ASP A 346 -8.43 -20.02 7.32
N ILE A 347 -7.65 -19.05 6.92
CA ILE A 347 -6.51 -19.30 6.01
C ILE A 347 -5.31 -19.69 6.86
N THR A 348 -4.81 -20.88 6.64
CA THR A 348 -3.77 -21.53 7.45
C THR A 348 -2.59 -20.57 7.72
N SER A 349 -2.31 -20.38 9.02
CA SER A 349 -1.19 -19.58 9.51
C SER A 349 -1.18 -18.11 9.02
N ALA A 350 -2.32 -17.56 8.63
CA ALA A 350 -2.44 -16.24 8.02
C ALA A 350 -1.46 -16.02 6.84
N SER A 351 -1.15 -17.09 6.10
CA SER A 351 -0.25 -17.07 4.96
C SER A 351 -0.71 -16.10 3.87
N GLN A 352 0.23 -15.43 3.22
CA GLN A 352 -0.02 -14.57 2.06
C GLN A 352 0.14 -15.32 0.72
N THR A 353 0.59 -16.60 0.77
CA THR A 353 0.94 -17.39 -0.40
C THR A 353 -0.31 -17.87 -1.14
N ASP A 354 -0.34 -17.78 -2.46
CA ASP A 354 -1.35 -18.39 -3.32
C ASP A 354 -1.40 -19.91 -3.11
N GLY A 355 -2.59 -20.50 -3.16
CA GLY A 355 -2.79 -21.93 -2.96
C GLY A 355 -2.80 -22.37 -1.49
N THR A 356 -2.65 -21.44 -0.53
CA THR A 356 -2.75 -21.81 0.89
C THR A 356 -4.16 -22.30 1.21
N ALA A 357 -4.22 -23.46 1.89
CA ALA A 357 -5.48 -24.15 2.23
C ALA A 357 -6.32 -23.34 3.21
N ALA A 358 -7.62 -23.31 2.97
CA ALA A 358 -8.62 -22.92 3.95
C ALA A 358 -8.91 -24.11 4.88
N VAL A 359 -9.00 -23.84 6.16
CA VAL A 359 -9.31 -24.81 7.23
C VAL A 359 -10.36 -24.22 8.16
N GLN A 360 -10.99 -25.01 9.03
CA GLN A 360 -11.66 -24.42 10.18
C GLN A 360 -10.68 -24.28 11.35
N TYR A 361 -10.86 -23.25 12.16
CA TYR A 361 -10.05 -23.02 13.36
C TYR A 361 -10.89 -22.31 14.43
N THR A 362 -10.50 -22.47 15.70
CA THR A 362 -11.10 -21.68 16.79
C THR A 362 -11.13 -20.21 16.44
N CYS A 363 -12.30 -19.56 16.54
CA CYS A 363 -12.45 -18.14 16.19
C CYS A 363 -11.61 -17.26 17.12
N ASN A 364 -10.69 -16.49 16.55
CA ASN A 364 -9.76 -15.62 17.28
C ASN A 364 -9.77 -14.17 16.79
N GLY A 365 -10.60 -13.83 15.78
CA GLY A 365 -10.72 -12.48 15.21
C GLY A 365 -9.56 -12.06 14.30
N GLY A 366 -8.64 -12.98 13.99
CA GLY A 366 -7.53 -12.71 13.05
C GLY A 366 -8.01 -12.31 11.66
N GLY A 367 -7.22 -11.52 10.94
CA GLY A 367 -7.55 -11.09 9.58
C GLY A 367 -7.74 -12.24 8.59
N ASN A 368 -7.15 -13.41 8.88
CA ASN A 368 -7.27 -14.65 8.10
C ASN A 368 -8.59 -15.41 8.33
N GLN A 369 -9.40 -14.97 9.29
CA GLN A 369 -10.75 -15.47 9.55
C GLN A 369 -11.85 -14.48 9.13
N LEU A 370 -11.47 -13.33 8.59
CA LEU A 370 -12.38 -12.27 8.20
C LEU A 370 -12.46 -12.19 6.67
N PHE A 371 -13.67 -12.29 6.14
CA PHE A 371 -13.93 -12.30 4.70
C PHE A 371 -14.93 -11.20 4.32
N TRP A 372 -14.62 -10.49 3.25
CA TRP A 372 -15.54 -9.58 2.60
C TRP A 372 -16.28 -10.29 1.48
N SER A 373 -17.62 -10.19 1.49
CA SER A 373 -18.46 -10.68 0.40
C SER A 373 -18.54 -9.61 -0.69
N LYS A 374 -17.60 -9.66 -1.64
CA LYS A 374 -17.55 -8.76 -2.79
C LYS A 374 -18.54 -9.24 -3.84
N ASP A 375 -19.43 -8.37 -4.29
CA ASP A 375 -20.36 -8.69 -5.38
C ASP A 375 -19.61 -9.11 -6.66
N ALA A 376 -20.03 -10.21 -7.24
CA ALA A 376 -19.50 -10.76 -8.49
C ALA A 376 -20.56 -10.80 -9.61
N GLY A 377 -21.72 -10.19 -9.37
CA GLY A 377 -22.87 -10.16 -10.27
C GLY A 377 -23.69 -11.46 -10.31
N GLY A 378 -24.94 -11.35 -10.73
CA GLY A 378 -25.83 -12.51 -10.88
C GLY A 378 -26.18 -13.23 -9.57
N GLY A 379 -26.09 -12.57 -8.42
CA GLY A 379 -26.33 -13.16 -7.10
C GLY A 379 -25.15 -13.95 -6.54
N TYR A 380 -24.00 -13.86 -7.15
CA TYR A 380 -22.73 -14.45 -6.68
C TYR A 380 -21.87 -13.44 -5.97
N VAL A 381 -21.05 -13.91 -5.05
CA VAL A 381 -20.04 -13.13 -4.32
C VAL A 381 -18.67 -13.80 -4.40
N GLN A 382 -17.62 -13.00 -4.35
CA GLN A 382 -16.28 -13.47 -3.99
C GLN A 382 -16.08 -13.29 -2.48
N LEU A 383 -15.49 -14.27 -1.83
CA LEU A 383 -15.15 -14.22 -0.41
C LEU A 383 -13.67 -13.82 -0.30
N VAL A 384 -13.41 -12.55 -0.05
CA VAL A 384 -12.05 -11.96 -0.04
C VAL A 384 -11.51 -11.93 1.38
N ALA A 385 -10.42 -12.63 1.64
CA ALA A 385 -9.78 -12.66 2.94
C ALA A 385 -9.12 -11.31 3.27
N ARG A 386 -9.36 -10.78 4.48
CA ARG A 386 -8.88 -9.46 4.90
C ARG A 386 -7.35 -9.36 4.91
N HIS A 387 -6.66 -10.39 5.42
CA HIS A 387 -5.22 -10.36 5.61
C HIS A 387 -4.42 -10.42 4.30
N SER A 388 -4.93 -11.15 3.29
CA SER A 388 -4.22 -11.42 2.04
C SER A 388 -4.78 -10.69 0.82
N SER A 389 -6.04 -10.20 0.91
CA SER A 389 -6.82 -9.69 -0.23
C SER A 389 -7.02 -10.72 -1.34
N GLN A 390 -6.88 -12.02 -1.01
CA GLN A 390 -7.11 -13.14 -1.92
C GLN A 390 -8.51 -13.73 -1.74
N CYS A 391 -9.00 -14.41 -2.78
CA CYS A 391 -10.32 -15.01 -2.83
C CYS A 391 -10.32 -16.48 -2.41
N LEU A 392 -11.34 -16.92 -1.66
CA LEU A 392 -11.61 -18.35 -1.45
C LEU A 392 -11.92 -19.00 -2.80
N THR A 393 -11.15 -20.03 -3.15
CA THR A 393 -11.08 -20.61 -4.48
C THR A 393 -11.16 -22.13 -4.40
N VAL A 394 -12.01 -22.76 -5.19
CA VAL A 394 -11.91 -24.21 -5.41
C VAL A 394 -10.64 -24.49 -6.22
N SER A 395 -9.73 -25.24 -5.62
CA SER A 395 -8.41 -25.52 -6.19
C SER A 395 -8.54 -26.18 -7.58
N GLY A 396 -7.77 -25.67 -8.54
CA GLY A 396 -7.77 -26.18 -9.92
C GLY A 396 -9.12 -26.07 -10.65
N GLY A 397 -10.14 -25.45 -10.07
CA GLY A 397 -11.50 -25.43 -10.64
C GLY A 397 -12.14 -26.83 -10.70
N SER A 398 -11.67 -27.78 -9.88
CA SER A 398 -12.20 -29.15 -9.85
C SER A 398 -13.71 -29.20 -9.64
N ALA A 399 -14.36 -30.19 -10.19
CA ALA A 399 -15.78 -30.50 -9.95
C ALA A 399 -15.97 -31.67 -8.96
N ASP A 400 -14.88 -32.27 -8.43
CA ASP A 400 -14.93 -33.45 -7.56
C ASP A 400 -15.32 -33.10 -6.13
N ASP A 401 -15.94 -34.05 -5.44
CA ASP A 401 -16.11 -34.02 -3.98
C ASP A 401 -14.74 -34.11 -3.31
N GLY A 402 -14.57 -33.38 -2.21
CA GLY A 402 -13.30 -33.32 -1.49
C GLY A 402 -12.25 -32.38 -2.11
N ALA A 403 -12.55 -31.71 -3.21
CA ALA A 403 -11.63 -30.72 -3.77
C ALA A 403 -11.38 -29.59 -2.76
N LYS A 404 -10.10 -29.33 -2.48
CA LYS A 404 -9.69 -28.34 -1.48
C LYS A 404 -10.15 -26.93 -1.85
N VAL A 405 -10.54 -26.18 -0.85
CA VAL A 405 -10.69 -24.74 -0.95
C VAL A 405 -9.42 -24.08 -0.45
N VAL A 406 -8.90 -23.16 -1.25
CA VAL A 406 -7.65 -22.45 -1.00
C VAL A 406 -7.87 -20.94 -1.16
N GLN A 407 -6.93 -20.11 -0.76
CA GLN A 407 -6.90 -18.73 -1.22
C GLN A 407 -6.10 -18.62 -2.52
N SER A 408 -6.52 -17.74 -3.41
CA SER A 408 -5.76 -17.37 -4.63
C SER A 408 -6.03 -15.93 -5.02
N ALA A 409 -5.14 -15.35 -5.82
CA ALA A 409 -5.37 -14.01 -6.38
C ALA A 409 -6.78 -13.93 -7.00
N CYS A 410 -7.51 -12.88 -6.66
CA CYS A 410 -8.89 -12.71 -7.12
C CYS A 410 -8.93 -12.45 -8.64
N GLY A 411 -9.69 -13.25 -9.35
CA GLY A 411 -9.92 -13.16 -10.79
C GLY A 411 -11.41 -13.27 -11.13
N ALA A 412 -11.73 -13.42 -12.41
CA ALA A 412 -13.11 -13.59 -12.86
C ALA A 412 -13.59 -15.06 -12.87
N GLY A 413 -12.76 -16.01 -12.41
CA GLY A 413 -13.03 -17.44 -12.46
C GLY A 413 -14.27 -17.85 -11.66
N ALA A 414 -15.12 -18.72 -12.24
CA ALA A 414 -16.32 -19.21 -11.58
C ALA A 414 -16.02 -20.01 -10.31
N ASN A 415 -14.84 -20.61 -10.20
CA ASN A 415 -14.34 -21.35 -9.02
C ASN A 415 -13.98 -20.44 -7.81
N GLN A 416 -14.07 -19.11 -7.99
CA GLN A 416 -13.92 -18.10 -6.92
C GLN A 416 -15.25 -17.44 -6.55
N GLN A 417 -16.35 -17.86 -7.17
CA GLN A 417 -17.64 -17.24 -7.01
C GLN A 417 -18.59 -18.17 -6.29
N TRP A 418 -19.24 -17.64 -5.27
CA TRP A 418 -20.09 -18.38 -4.35
C TRP A 418 -21.48 -17.79 -4.29
N GLN A 419 -22.51 -18.60 -4.35
CA GLN A 419 -23.88 -18.19 -4.09
C GLN A 419 -24.25 -18.50 -2.64
N ALA A 420 -24.74 -17.51 -1.93
CA ALA A 420 -25.25 -17.69 -0.58
C ALA A 420 -26.75 -17.93 -0.63
N THR A 421 -27.21 -19.08 -0.14
CA THR A 421 -28.63 -19.42 0.01
C THR A 421 -28.96 -19.58 1.48
N ASP A 422 -30.12 -19.06 1.89
CA ASP A 422 -30.57 -19.19 3.29
C ASP A 422 -30.71 -20.68 3.69
N ALA A 423 -30.22 -20.99 4.89
CA ALA A 423 -30.29 -22.32 5.49
C ALA A 423 -31.04 -22.30 6.85
N GLY A 424 -31.72 -21.17 7.16
CA GLY A 424 -32.45 -20.99 8.42
C GLY A 424 -31.57 -20.55 9.58
N ASP A 425 -32.17 -20.01 10.62
CA ASP A 425 -31.53 -19.61 11.89
C ASP A 425 -30.33 -18.64 11.71
N GLY A 426 -30.29 -17.87 10.63
CA GLY A 426 -29.20 -16.94 10.31
C GLY A 426 -27.97 -17.64 9.69
N TYR A 427 -28.09 -18.90 9.28
CA TYR A 427 -27.07 -19.63 8.53
C TYR A 427 -27.35 -19.55 7.02
N VAL A 428 -26.28 -19.68 6.24
CA VAL A 428 -26.32 -19.76 4.77
C VAL A 428 -25.53 -20.98 4.30
N ARG A 429 -25.92 -21.53 3.16
CA ARG A 429 -25.06 -22.40 2.36
C ARG A 429 -24.35 -21.55 1.33
N LEU A 430 -23.07 -21.89 1.10
CA LEU A 430 -22.22 -21.24 0.10
C LEU A 430 -21.97 -22.26 -1.02
N THR A 431 -22.55 -22.03 -2.19
CA THR A 431 -22.46 -22.95 -3.35
C THR A 431 -21.53 -22.38 -4.40
N SER A 432 -20.53 -23.15 -4.81
CA SER A 432 -19.57 -22.75 -5.86
C SER A 432 -20.27 -22.61 -7.22
N ARG A 433 -20.03 -21.50 -7.92
CA ARG A 433 -20.57 -21.28 -9.27
C ARG A 433 -20.04 -22.25 -10.31
N SER A 434 -18.80 -22.75 -10.12
CA SER A 434 -18.17 -23.66 -11.10
C SER A 434 -18.72 -25.07 -11.04
N SER A 435 -19.07 -25.58 -9.84
CA SER A 435 -19.40 -26.99 -9.61
C SER A 435 -20.83 -27.23 -9.10
N GLY A 436 -21.48 -26.21 -8.57
CA GLY A 436 -22.75 -26.35 -7.86
C GLY A 436 -22.62 -27.01 -6.48
N LYS A 437 -21.38 -27.27 -6.00
CA LYS A 437 -21.13 -27.95 -4.72
C LYS A 437 -21.01 -26.95 -3.57
N CYS A 438 -21.27 -27.44 -2.35
CA CYS A 438 -21.27 -26.63 -1.13
C CYS A 438 -19.88 -26.49 -0.51
N LEU A 439 -19.58 -25.33 0.07
CA LEU A 439 -18.45 -25.12 0.98
C LEU A 439 -18.68 -25.98 2.22
N ASP A 440 -17.75 -26.87 2.52
CA ASP A 440 -17.90 -28.00 3.44
C ASP A 440 -16.69 -28.11 4.37
N VAL A 441 -16.93 -28.45 5.64
CA VAL A 441 -15.86 -28.91 6.51
C VAL A 441 -15.77 -30.43 6.38
N ALA A 442 -14.63 -30.92 5.90
CA ALA A 442 -14.39 -32.29 5.59
C ALA A 442 -14.69 -33.23 6.82
N ASP A 443 -15.33 -34.38 6.52
CA ASP A 443 -15.64 -35.44 7.48
C ASP A 443 -16.47 -34.97 8.70
N GLU A 444 -17.20 -33.85 8.57
CA GLU A 444 -17.92 -33.20 9.70
C GLU A 444 -17.03 -33.00 10.94
N SER A 445 -15.72 -32.88 10.73
CA SER A 445 -14.73 -32.75 11.78
C SER A 445 -14.97 -31.51 12.64
N THR A 446 -14.86 -31.66 13.97
CA THR A 446 -14.88 -30.50 14.89
C THR A 446 -13.49 -30.08 15.34
N ALA A 447 -12.42 -30.68 14.82
CA ALA A 447 -11.04 -30.39 15.18
C ALA A 447 -10.56 -29.07 14.53
N ASP A 448 -9.64 -28.37 15.20
CA ASP A 448 -8.87 -27.30 14.57
C ASP A 448 -8.03 -27.86 13.41
N LYS A 449 -7.89 -27.07 12.37
CA LYS A 449 -7.17 -27.41 11.13
C LYS A 449 -7.86 -28.46 10.24
N ALA A 450 -9.13 -28.83 10.53
CA ALA A 450 -9.89 -29.66 9.59
C ALA A 450 -10.05 -28.89 8.26
N ALA A 451 -9.85 -29.61 7.15
CA ALA A 451 -9.85 -29.01 5.82
C ALA A 451 -11.23 -28.45 5.45
N ILE A 452 -11.24 -27.30 4.79
CA ILE A 452 -12.41 -26.82 4.06
C ILE A 452 -12.28 -27.28 2.61
N VAL A 453 -13.34 -27.93 2.13
CA VAL A 453 -13.42 -28.52 0.77
C VAL A 453 -14.72 -28.09 0.12
N GLN A 454 -14.91 -28.44 -1.15
CA GLN A 454 -16.25 -28.51 -1.70
C GLN A 454 -16.79 -29.93 -1.64
N TRP A 455 -18.08 -30.09 -1.41
CA TRP A 455 -18.75 -31.39 -1.39
C TRP A 455 -20.17 -31.28 -1.96
N THR A 456 -20.71 -32.38 -2.47
CA THR A 456 -22.11 -32.44 -2.86
C THR A 456 -22.99 -31.92 -1.72
N CYS A 457 -23.94 -31.03 -2.04
CA CYS A 457 -24.76 -30.38 -1.03
C CYS A 457 -25.73 -31.41 -0.40
N THR A 458 -25.52 -31.76 0.86
CA THR A 458 -26.35 -32.70 1.66
C THR A 458 -27.30 -31.97 2.59
N GLY A 459 -27.03 -30.70 2.88
CA GLY A 459 -27.75 -29.94 3.90
C GLY A 459 -27.22 -30.17 5.33
N GLY A 460 -26.11 -30.90 5.49
CA GLY A 460 -25.42 -31.11 6.76
C GLY A 460 -25.01 -29.82 7.45
N ALA A 461 -24.88 -29.82 8.76
CA ALA A 461 -24.51 -28.65 9.55
C ALA A 461 -23.05 -28.17 9.25
N ASN A 462 -22.19 -29.07 8.75
CA ASN A 462 -20.83 -28.78 8.28
C ASN A 462 -20.78 -27.99 6.96
N GLN A 463 -21.94 -27.85 6.27
CA GLN A 463 -22.12 -27.04 5.05
C GLN A 463 -22.89 -25.75 5.31
N GLN A 464 -23.20 -25.44 6.56
CA GLN A 464 -23.96 -24.27 6.96
C GLN A 464 -23.07 -23.29 7.71
N TRP A 465 -23.09 -22.04 7.28
CA TRP A 465 -22.16 -21.01 7.72
C TRP A 465 -22.91 -19.79 8.22
N ARG A 466 -22.56 -19.27 9.39
CA ARG A 466 -23.08 -18.00 9.91
C ARG A 466 -22.05 -16.90 9.67
N ARG A 467 -22.51 -15.77 9.16
CA ARG A 467 -21.72 -14.56 9.03
C ARG A 467 -21.79 -13.75 10.33
N GLY A 468 -20.68 -13.66 11.07
CA GLY A 468 -20.60 -12.98 12.36
C GLY A 468 -19.98 -11.57 12.28
#